data_66841cb2e0001154b92f3541070da455
#
_entry.id   66841cb2e0001154b92f3541070da455
#
_cell.length_a   1.000
_cell.length_b   1.000
_cell.length_c   1.000
_cell.angle_alpha   90.00
_cell.angle_beta   90.00
_cell.angle_gamma   90.00
#
_symmetry.space_group_name_H-M   'P 1'
#
loop_
_entity.id
_entity.type
_entity.pdbx_description
1 polymer ?
#
loop_
_entity_poly.entity_id
_entity_poly.type
_entity_poly.pdbx_seq_one_letter_code
_entity_poly.pdbx_strand_id
1 'polypeptide(L)'
;SLHDALPISPETQAAVTEVIQWYKKYRNILNSDMIHLRRPDARDWDGFIHVNPHKKEKGLAMFFNPTHQEITRTIHIPLYYTGLTQTARIREKEQKPVTYKLNRDYTVELTVKIPANGYTWYVVEAAD
;
A
#
# COMPACT_ATOMS: atom_id res chain seq x y z
N SER A 1 -10.67 2.85 32.13
CA SER A 1 -9.59 1.95 32.54
C SER A 1 -9.52 0.73 31.65
N LEU A 2 -8.33 0.26 31.34
CA LEU A 2 -8.15 -0.97 30.56
C LEU A 2 -8.69 -2.20 31.29
N HIS A 3 -8.77 -2.15 32.61
CA HIS A 3 -9.32 -3.25 33.40
C HIS A 3 -10.83 -3.42 33.22
N ASP A 4 -11.52 -2.35 32.78
CA ASP A 4 -12.96 -2.37 32.60
C ASP A 4 -13.36 -2.67 31.15
N ALA A 5 -12.36 -2.85 30.26
CA ALA A 5 -12.62 -3.17 28.86
C ALA A 5 -13.23 -4.56 28.73
N LEU A 6 -14.20 -4.71 27.82
CA LEU A 6 -14.77 -6.02 27.51
C LEU A 6 -13.70 -6.91 26.89
N PRO A 7 -13.72 -8.23 27.15
CA PRO A 7 -12.80 -9.16 26.51
C PRO A 7 -12.92 -9.08 25.00
N ILE A 8 -11.76 -9.09 24.32
CA ILE A 8 -11.70 -9.11 22.86
C ILE A 8 -11.95 -10.55 22.41
N SER A 9 -12.82 -10.75 21.41
CA SER A 9 -13.08 -12.08 20.85
C SER A 9 -11.82 -12.69 20.25
N PRO A 10 -11.73 -14.05 20.15
CA PRO A 10 -10.60 -14.70 19.51
C PRO A 10 -10.37 -14.23 18.06
N GLU A 11 -11.44 -13.99 17.31
CA GLU A 11 -11.36 -13.49 15.93
C GLU A 11 -10.78 -12.10 15.88
N THR A 12 -11.19 -11.22 16.80
CA THR A 12 -10.65 -9.86 16.90
C THR A 12 -9.18 -9.88 17.34
N GLN A 13 -8.82 -10.75 18.28
CA GLN A 13 -7.42 -10.91 18.71
C GLN A 13 -6.54 -11.37 17.55
N ALA A 14 -7.02 -12.33 16.74
CA ALA A 14 -6.29 -12.79 15.57
C ALA A 14 -6.09 -11.70 14.55
N ALA A 15 -7.12 -10.89 14.28
CA ALA A 15 -7.04 -9.76 13.35
C ALA A 15 -6.06 -8.70 13.84
N VAL A 16 -6.08 -8.36 15.13
CA VAL A 16 -5.17 -7.39 15.72
C VAL A 16 -3.73 -7.90 15.64
N THR A 17 -3.50 -9.16 15.95
CA THR A 17 -2.17 -9.78 15.86
C THR A 17 -1.65 -9.72 14.44
N GLU A 18 -2.48 -10.03 13.45
CA GLU A 18 -2.10 -9.99 12.03
C GLU A 18 -1.69 -8.57 11.61
N VAL A 19 -2.45 -7.55 12.01
CA VAL A 19 -2.13 -6.15 11.71
C VAL A 19 -0.81 -5.73 12.37
N ILE A 20 -0.60 -6.12 13.62
CA ILE A 20 0.63 -5.80 14.34
C ILE A 20 1.83 -6.44 13.66
N GLN A 21 1.73 -7.70 13.25
CA GLN A 21 2.81 -8.39 12.56
C GLN A 21 3.10 -7.77 11.20
N TRP A 22 2.06 -7.38 10.46
CA TRP A 22 2.20 -6.66 9.21
C TRP A 22 2.92 -5.33 9.40
N TYR A 23 2.52 -4.55 10.41
CA TYR A 23 3.17 -3.28 10.73
C TYR A 23 4.65 -3.49 11.09
N LYS A 24 4.96 -4.49 11.92
CA LYS A 24 6.34 -4.79 12.30
C LYS A 24 7.20 -5.14 11.08
N LYS A 25 6.65 -5.88 10.15
CA LYS A 25 7.35 -6.27 8.93
C LYS A 25 7.68 -5.06 8.04
N TYR A 26 6.76 -4.12 7.93
CA TYR A 26 6.89 -3.00 7.01
C TYR A 26 7.13 -1.65 7.70
N ARG A 27 7.39 -1.64 9.00
CA ARG A 27 7.48 -0.38 9.75
C ARG A 27 8.55 0.57 9.24
N ASN A 28 9.65 0.07 8.67
CA ASN A 28 10.69 0.94 8.14
C ASN A 28 10.18 1.82 7.00
N ILE A 29 9.39 1.24 6.10
CA ILE A 29 8.80 2.02 5.02
C ILE A 29 7.55 2.79 5.49
N LEU A 30 6.76 2.24 6.39
CA LEU A 30 5.57 2.90 6.93
C LEU A 30 5.90 4.12 7.77
N ASN A 31 7.10 4.18 8.36
CA ASN A 31 7.58 5.34 9.11
C ASN A 31 8.30 6.36 8.22
N SER A 32 8.32 6.15 6.91
CA SER A 32 8.94 7.04 5.94
C SER A 32 7.94 8.06 5.41
N ASP A 33 8.43 8.98 4.56
CA ASP A 33 7.60 10.03 3.99
C ASP A 33 6.41 9.48 3.25
N MET A 34 5.27 10.15 3.38
CA MET A 34 4.01 9.74 2.78
C MET A 34 3.54 10.80 1.77
N ILE A 35 3.06 10.31 0.62
CA ILE A 35 2.51 11.14 -0.44
C ILE A 35 1.07 10.66 -0.69
N HIS A 36 0.12 11.58 -0.67
CA HIS A 36 -1.25 11.26 -1.05
C HIS A 36 -1.34 11.05 -2.56
N LEU A 37 -1.97 9.96 -2.96
CA LEU A 37 -2.22 9.65 -4.37
C LEU A 37 -3.56 10.21 -4.83
N ARG A 38 -4.57 10.13 -3.99
CA ARG A 38 -5.89 10.71 -4.19
C ARG A 38 -6.52 10.94 -2.83
N ARG A 39 -7.09 12.12 -2.62
CA ARG A 39 -7.71 12.47 -1.34
C ARG A 39 -9.07 11.78 -1.16
N PRO A 40 -9.42 11.42 0.07
CA PRO A 40 -10.71 10.81 0.35
C PRO A 40 -11.87 11.74 0.00
N ASP A 41 -12.87 11.21 -0.72
CA ASP A 41 -14.13 11.91 -1.01
C ASP A 41 -15.36 11.00 -0.83
N ALA A 42 -15.14 9.77 -0.35
CA ALA A 42 -16.15 8.73 -0.12
C ALA A 42 -16.92 8.30 -1.39
N ARG A 43 -16.46 8.71 -2.58
CA ARG A 43 -17.13 8.41 -3.85
C ARG A 43 -16.34 7.49 -4.76
N ASP A 44 -15.02 7.50 -4.60
CA ASP A 44 -14.10 6.69 -5.38
C ASP A 44 -12.95 6.30 -4.48
N TRP A 45 -11.94 5.63 -5.06
CA TRP A 45 -10.80 5.20 -4.28
C TRP A 45 -10.03 6.39 -3.70
N ASP A 46 -9.35 6.13 -2.61
CA ASP A 46 -8.30 7.01 -2.09
C ASP A 46 -7.06 6.19 -1.79
N GLY A 47 -5.96 6.85 -1.59
CA GLY A 47 -4.72 6.13 -1.35
C GLY A 47 -3.53 7.04 -1.11
N PHE A 48 -2.45 6.40 -0.69
CA PHE A 48 -1.19 7.06 -0.43
C PHE A 48 -0.04 6.10 -0.71
N ILE A 49 1.17 6.65 -0.80
CA ILE A 49 2.40 5.87 -0.89
C ILE A 49 3.41 6.40 0.11
N HIS A 50 4.01 5.51 0.88
CA HIS A 50 5.20 5.78 1.66
C HIS A 50 6.42 5.52 0.80
N VAL A 51 7.41 6.41 0.84
CA VAL A 51 8.60 6.31 -0.02
C VAL A 51 9.87 6.53 0.79
N ASN A 52 10.90 5.77 0.47
CA ASN A 52 12.24 5.95 1.03
C ASN A 52 13.27 5.30 0.12
N PRO A 53 14.14 6.09 -0.55
CA PRO A 53 15.14 5.54 -1.47
C PRO A 53 16.24 4.74 -0.77
N HIS A 54 16.38 4.87 0.55
CA HIS A 54 17.46 4.25 1.32
C HIS A 54 17.08 2.91 1.93
N LYS A 55 15.84 2.47 1.79
CA LYS A 55 15.36 1.21 2.35
C LYS A 55 15.26 0.14 1.27
N LYS A 56 15.20 -1.13 1.69
CA LYS A 56 14.97 -2.25 0.78
C LYS A 56 13.59 -2.10 0.15
N GLU A 57 12.55 -1.95 0.96
CA GLU A 57 11.23 -1.55 0.51
C GLU A 57 11.28 -0.04 0.26
N LYS A 58 11.32 0.35 -1.03
CA LYS A 58 11.45 1.75 -1.41
C LYS A 58 10.11 2.47 -1.51
N GLY A 59 9.03 1.70 -1.55
CA GLY A 59 7.68 2.25 -1.54
C GLY A 59 6.68 1.23 -1.03
N LEU A 60 5.65 1.73 -0.34
CA LEU A 60 4.48 0.95 0.03
C LEU A 60 3.25 1.80 -0.24
N ALA A 61 2.45 1.37 -1.22
CA ALA A 61 1.23 2.07 -1.62
C ALA A 61 0.02 1.36 -1.05
N MET A 62 -0.92 2.12 -0.51
CA MET A 62 -2.20 1.60 -0.03
C MET A 62 -3.35 2.26 -0.76
N PHE A 63 -4.34 1.48 -1.11
CA PHE A 63 -5.53 1.91 -1.84
C PHE A 63 -6.77 1.44 -1.11
N PHE A 64 -7.72 2.36 -0.92
CA PHE A 64 -8.96 2.11 -0.19
C PHE A 64 -10.15 2.34 -1.11
N ASN A 65 -11.16 1.50 -0.96
CA ASN A 65 -12.42 1.63 -1.68
C ASN A 65 -13.54 1.86 -0.66
N PRO A 66 -14.04 3.09 -0.52
CA PRO A 66 -15.11 3.39 0.42
C PRO A 66 -16.50 3.00 -0.09
N THR A 67 -16.61 2.51 -1.32
CA THR A 67 -17.91 2.20 -1.93
C THR A 67 -18.37 0.78 -1.62
N HIS A 68 -19.64 0.51 -1.88
CA HIS A 68 -20.24 -0.81 -1.64
C HIS A 68 -20.05 -1.79 -2.79
N GLN A 69 -19.27 -1.40 -3.81
CA GLN A 69 -18.99 -2.23 -4.97
C GLN A 69 -17.49 -2.34 -5.17
N GLU A 70 -17.02 -3.51 -5.59
CA GLU A 70 -15.66 -3.68 -6.04
C GLU A 70 -15.37 -2.73 -7.20
N ILE A 71 -14.19 -2.11 -7.20
CA ILE A 71 -13.77 -1.22 -8.28
C ILE A 71 -12.42 -1.67 -8.83
N THR A 72 -12.21 -1.39 -10.12
CA THR A 72 -10.92 -1.58 -10.78
C THR A 72 -10.52 -0.24 -11.37
N ARG A 73 -9.30 0.20 -11.09
CA ARG A 73 -8.78 1.48 -11.56
C ARG A 73 -7.38 1.33 -12.11
N THR A 74 -7.11 2.03 -13.19
CA THR A 74 -5.75 2.20 -13.70
C THR A 74 -5.16 3.42 -13.03
N ILE A 75 -4.10 3.23 -12.25
CA ILE A 75 -3.51 4.27 -11.42
C ILE A 75 -2.05 4.46 -11.82
N HIS A 76 -1.67 5.71 -12.07
CA HIS A 76 -0.30 6.10 -12.35
C HIS A 76 0.38 6.42 -11.02
N ILE A 77 1.26 5.53 -10.58
CA ILE A 77 1.91 5.65 -9.27
C ILE A 77 3.22 6.41 -9.44
N PRO A 78 3.40 7.55 -8.74
CA PRO A 78 4.64 8.32 -8.83
C PRO A 78 5.73 7.63 -8.02
N LEU A 79 6.87 7.34 -8.64
CA LEU A 79 7.99 6.67 -8.00
C LEU A 79 9.25 7.54 -7.94
N TYR A 80 9.14 8.83 -8.25
CA TYR A 80 10.29 9.74 -8.26
C TYR A 80 11.07 9.69 -6.93
N TYR A 81 10.35 9.77 -5.81
CA TYR A 81 10.98 9.82 -4.49
C TYR A 81 11.45 8.46 -3.96
N THR A 82 11.21 7.37 -4.69
CA THR A 82 11.81 6.08 -4.37
C THR A 82 13.27 5.99 -4.83
N GLY A 83 13.72 6.93 -5.65
CA GLY A 83 15.04 6.90 -6.25
C GLY A 83 15.17 5.96 -7.44
N LEU A 84 14.15 5.20 -7.78
CA LEU A 84 14.17 4.32 -8.94
C LEU A 84 14.00 5.15 -10.22
N THR A 85 14.75 4.82 -11.27
CA THR A 85 14.80 5.62 -12.49
C THR A 85 14.37 4.86 -13.74
N GLN A 86 14.56 3.53 -13.81
CA GLN A 86 14.30 2.77 -15.01
C GLN A 86 13.30 1.66 -14.81
N THR A 87 13.48 0.84 -13.78
CA THR A 87 12.61 -0.31 -13.49
C THR A 87 12.27 -0.34 -12.00
N ALA A 88 11.14 -0.97 -11.71
CA ALA A 88 10.70 -1.23 -10.34
C ALA A 88 10.11 -2.63 -10.28
N ARG A 89 10.35 -3.32 -9.19
CA ARG A 89 9.70 -4.59 -8.90
C ARG A 89 8.58 -4.33 -7.90
N ILE A 90 7.35 -4.62 -8.31
CA ILE A 90 6.15 -4.30 -7.54
C ILE A 90 5.35 -5.57 -7.32
N ARG A 91 4.95 -5.81 -6.08
CA ARG A 91 4.07 -6.92 -5.75
C ARG A 91 2.85 -6.42 -5.00
N GLU A 92 1.72 -7.03 -5.30
CA GLU A 92 0.51 -6.83 -4.51
C GLU A 92 0.57 -7.74 -3.30
N LYS A 93 0.53 -7.16 -2.10
CA LYS A 93 0.61 -7.90 -0.83
C LYS A 93 1.85 -8.82 -0.83
N GLU A 94 1.68 -10.07 -0.46
CA GLU A 94 2.78 -11.05 -0.45
C GLU A 94 2.78 -11.91 -1.72
N GLN A 95 2.14 -11.45 -2.79
CA GLN A 95 2.08 -12.17 -4.05
C GLN A 95 3.40 -12.05 -4.82
N LYS A 96 3.49 -12.75 -5.93
CA LYS A 96 4.68 -12.76 -6.76
C LYS A 96 4.93 -11.37 -7.37
N PRO A 97 6.15 -10.83 -7.26
CA PRO A 97 6.45 -9.53 -7.82
C PRO A 97 6.49 -9.54 -9.35
N VAL A 98 6.17 -8.40 -9.93
CA VAL A 98 6.24 -8.14 -11.36
C VAL A 98 7.17 -6.95 -11.58
N THR A 99 8.01 -7.03 -12.61
CA THR A 99 8.91 -5.94 -12.98
C THR A 99 8.23 -5.01 -13.96
N TYR A 100 8.27 -3.72 -13.64
CA TYR A 100 7.70 -2.66 -14.47
C TYR A 100 8.80 -1.71 -14.94
N LYS A 101 8.65 -1.20 -16.16
CA LYS A 101 9.49 -0.13 -16.67
C LYS A 101 8.84 1.21 -16.31
N LEU A 102 9.61 2.13 -15.72
CA LEU A 102 9.10 3.46 -15.40
C LEU A 102 8.92 4.29 -16.66
N ASN A 103 7.85 5.07 -16.68
CA ASN A 103 7.63 6.09 -17.69
C ASN A 103 8.65 7.23 -17.52
N ARG A 104 8.72 8.14 -18.50
CA ARG A 104 9.66 9.26 -18.45
C ARG A 104 9.42 10.17 -17.24
N ASP A 105 8.19 10.25 -16.76
CA ASP A 105 7.82 11.05 -15.59
C ASP A 105 7.99 10.26 -14.27
N TYR A 106 8.68 9.13 -14.30
CA TYR A 106 8.91 8.25 -13.15
C TYR A 106 7.65 7.64 -12.57
N THR A 107 6.57 7.53 -13.35
CA THR A 107 5.37 6.81 -12.94
C THR A 107 5.37 5.39 -13.48
N VAL A 108 4.60 4.54 -12.80
CA VAL A 108 4.25 3.20 -13.27
C VAL A 108 2.74 3.10 -13.29
N GLU A 109 2.20 2.53 -14.36
CA GLU A 109 0.76 2.33 -14.49
C GLU A 109 0.40 0.96 -13.92
N LEU A 110 -0.45 0.95 -12.89
CA LEU A 110 -0.98 -0.26 -12.28
C LEU A 110 -2.47 -0.35 -12.47
N THR A 111 -2.97 -1.55 -12.78
CA THR A 111 -4.39 -1.87 -12.73
C THR A 111 -4.70 -2.42 -11.35
N VAL A 112 -5.39 -1.64 -10.53
CA VAL A 112 -5.65 -1.92 -9.13
C VAL A 112 -7.11 -2.31 -8.95
N LYS A 113 -7.33 -3.49 -8.38
CA LYS A 113 -8.65 -4.01 -8.04
C LYS A 113 -8.83 -3.92 -6.53
N ILE A 114 -9.85 -3.21 -6.08
CA ILE A 114 -10.06 -2.95 -4.67
C ILE A 114 -11.43 -3.46 -4.27
N PRO A 115 -11.51 -4.40 -3.29
CA PRO A 115 -12.81 -4.94 -2.89
C PRO A 115 -13.72 -3.89 -2.28
N ALA A 116 -15.02 -4.16 -2.32
CA ALA A 116 -16.03 -3.27 -1.73
C ALA A 116 -15.71 -3.02 -0.25
N ASN A 117 -15.75 -1.76 0.17
CA ASN A 117 -15.45 -1.35 1.56
C ASN A 117 -14.11 -1.92 2.05
N GLY A 118 -13.17 -2.10 1.15
CA GLY A 118 -11.91 -2.77 1.44
C GLY A 118 -10.69 -2.00 0.99
N TYR A 119 -9.57 -2.71 0.96
CA TYR A 119 -8.29 -2.12 0.61
C TYR A 119 -7.39 -3.15 -0.05
N THR A 120 -6.33 -2.64 -0.69
CA THR A 120 -5.19 -3.45 -1.12
C THR A 120 -3.91 -2.62 -0.97
N TRP A 121 -2.76 -3.28 -1.05
CA TRP A 121 -1.48 -2.60 -0.91
C TRP A 121 -0.44 -3.26 -1.79
N TYR A 122 0.57 -2.45 -2.15
CA TYR A 122 1.65 -2.86 -3.04
C TYR A 122 2.99 -2.45 -2.44
N VAL A 123 3.99 -3.29 -2.62
CA VAL A 123 5.37 -3.00 -2.20
C VAL A 123 6.23 -2.79 -3.43
N VAL A 124 7.04 -1.73 -3.40
CA VAL A 124 7.94 -1.35 -4.49
C VAL A 124 9.38 -1.55 -4.04
N GLU A 125 10.14 -2.32 -4.81
CA GLU A 125 11.54 -2.59 -4.57
C GLU A 125 12.34 -2.38 -5.85
N ALA A 126 13.66 -2.35 -5.73
CA ALA A 126 14.54 -2.38 -6.89
C ALA A 126 14.41 -3.73 -7.61
N ALA A 127 14.53 -3.71 -8.95
CA ALA A 127 14.27 -4.89 -9.77
C ALA A 127 15.40 -5.93 -9.74
N ASP A 128 16.56 -5.59 -9.23
CA ASP A 128 17.73 -6.48 -9.21
C ASP A 128 18.24 -6.84 -7.82
#